data_0e31a6a1e8b40a92d07fd4ff7c5519b6
#
_entry.id   0e31a6a1e8b40a92d07fd4ff7c5519b6
#
_cell.length_a   1.000
_cell.length_b   1.000
_cell.length_c   1.000
_cell.angle_alpha   90.00
_cell.angle_beta   90.00
_cell.angle_gamma   90.00
#
_symmetry.space_group_name_H-M   'P 1'
#
loop_
_entity.id
_entity.type
_entity.pdbx_description
1 polymer ?
#
loop_
_entity_poly.entity_id
_entity_poly.type
_entity_poly.pdbx_seq_one_letter_code
_entity_poly.pdbx_strand_id
1 'polypeptide(L)'
;MNKRWRALLITLAALTPLANAAETDTASTADLAAAPSYLSFATDDERNTTEIFSKASPAVVSVTSSALRRNLFSLNVAEIPKGAGSGFIWSDSGLIVTNFHVVAGADKLTVSIQDQGDYAAQVVGIAPERDLAVLRLEKPPEGLQPLPLGDSSELSVGRKVLAIGN
;
A
#
# COMPACT_ATOMS: atom_id res chain seq x y z
N MET A 1 55.85 54.68 16.18
CA MET A 1 57.04 54.27 15.36
C MET A 1 56.49 53.64 14.12
N ASN A 2 56.35 54.42 13.06
CA ASN A 2 57.13 54.45 11.82
C ASN A 2 57.24 53.11 11.08
N LYS A 3 56.64 53.04 9.87
CA LYS A 3 57.15 53.15 8.47
C LYS A 3 56.09 52.59 7.55
N ARG A 4 55.37 53.32 6.73
CA ARG A 4 55.66 53.86 5.36
C ARG A 4 56.45 52.87 4.46
N TRP A 5 55.85 52.41 3.37
CA TRP A 5 56.37 52.16 2.04
C TRP A 5 55.17 51.87 1.12
N ARG A 6 54.71 52.80 0.30
CA ARG A 6 55.08 53.20 -1.08
C ARG A 6 54.46 52.26 -2.13
N ALA A 7 53.59 52.94 -2.83
CA ALA A 7 52.93 52.61 -4.10
C ALA A 7 53.82 51.87 -5.11
N LEU A 8 53.19 50.93 -5.82
CA LEU A 8 53.58 50.60 -7.19
C LEU A 8 52.31 50.45 -8.02
N LEU A 9 52.06 51.42 -8.88
CA LEU A 9 51.10 51.36 -9.99
C LEU A 9 51.64 50.41 -11.00
N ILE A 10 50.94 49.32 -11.34
CA ILE A 10 51.10 48.55 -12.57
C ILE A 10 49.74 48.53 -13.27
N THR A 11 49.65 49.37 -14.30
CA THR A 11 48.64 49.26 -15.35
C THR A 11 48.83 47.96 -16.10
N LEU A 12 47.85 47.08 -16.09
CA LEU A 12 47.82 45.98 -17.04
C LEU A 12 46.42 45.86 -17.66
N ALA A 13 46.48 45.77 -18.95
CA ALA A 13 45.44 45.82 -19.95
C ALA A 13 44.19 44.98 -19.62
N ALA A 14 43.04 45.54 -20.01
CA ALA A 14 41.76 44.90 -20.12
C ALA A 14 41.84 43.66 -21.04
N LEU A 15 41.61 42.49 -20.47
CA LEU A 15 41.22 41.28 -21.20
C LEU A 15 39.80 40.96 -20.81
N THR A 16 38.85 41.27 -21.66
CA THR A 16 37.46 40.88 -21.53
C THR A 16 37.34 39.36 -21.67
N PRO A 17 36.88 38.61 -20.70
CA PRO A 17 36.42 37.24 -20.98
C PRO A 17 35.06 37.31 -21.67
N LEU A 18 34.98 36.68 -22.82
CA LEU A 18 33.75 36.32 -23.50
C LEU A 18 32.87 35.57 -22.49
N ALA A 19 31.78 36.20 -22.06
CA ALA A 19 30.76 35.53 -21.32
C ALA A 19 30.08 34.50 -22.23
N ASN A 20 30.46 33.27 -22.07
CA ASN A 20 29.71 32.13 -22.59
C ASN A 20 28.42 32.04 -21.75
N ALA A 21 27.33 32.60 -22.26
CA ALA A 21 26.00 32.40 -21.72
C ALA A 21 25.67 30.92 -21.89
N ALA A 22 25.96 30.14 -20.85
CA ALA A 22 25.28 28.87 -20.67
C ALA A 22 23.81 29.21 -20.39
N GLU A 23 22.99 29.14 -21.42
CA GLU A 23 21.55 29.03 -21.25
C GLU A 23 21.31 27.79 -20.39
N THR A 24 21.17 27.99 -19.09
CA THR A 24 20.50 27.02 -18.22
C THR A 24 19.04 27.03 -18.64
N ASP A 25 18.72 26.05 -19.45
CA ASP A 25 17.33 25.65 -19.74
C ASP A 25 16.67 25.28 -18.39
N THR A 26 16.14 26.28 -17.72
CA THR A 26 15.25 26.10 -16.60
C THR A 26 13.94 25.60 -17.19
N ALA A 27 13.89 24.29 -17.48
CA ALA A 27 12.63 23.61 -17.72
C ALA A 27 11.70 23.99 -16.57
N SER A 28 10.73 24.80 -16.90
CA SER A 28 9.72 25.31 -15.97
C SER A 28 9.07 24.12 -15.29
N THR A 29 9.17 24.05 -13.98
CA THR A 29 8.46 23.06 -13.13
C THR A 29 6.93 23.14 -13.26
N ALA A 30 6.42 24.10 -14.02
CA ALA A 30 4.99 24.23 -14.36
C ALA A 30 4.53 23.23 -15.43
N ASP A 31 5.45 22.62 -16.20
CA ASP A 31 5.08 21.71 -17.29
C ASP A 31 4.92 20.23 -16.80
N LEU A 32 5.25 19.96 -15.55
CA LEU A 32 5.06 18.63 -14.92
C LEU A 32 3.67 18.45 -14.29
N ALA A 33 2.83 19.48 -14.27
CA ALA A 33 1.53 19.46 -13.59
C ALA A 33 0.33 19.19 -14.51
N ALA A 34 0.51 19.18 -15.82
CA ALA A 34 -0.57 18.84 -16.74
C ALA A 34 -0.58 17.32 -16.94
N ALA A 35 -1.46 16.62 -16.24
CA ALA A 35 -1.75 15.23 -16.58
C ALA A 35 -2.05 15.12 -18.07
N PRO A 36 -1.49 14.10 -18.78
CA PRO A 36 -1.72 13.94 -20.22
C PRO A 36 -3.20 13.99 -20.54
N SER A 37 -3.58 14.68 -21.60
CA SER A 37 -4.98 14.96 -21.95
C SER A 37 -5.86 13.70 -22.10
N TYR A 38 -5.24 12.52 -22.38
CA TYR A 38 -5.96 11.25 -22.44
C TYR A 38 -6.44 10.75 -21.06
N LEU A 39 -5.88 11.25 -19.95
CA LEU A 39 -6.38 10.96 -18.60
C LEU A 39 -7.56 11.85 -18.19
N SER A 40 -7.84 12.92 -18.96
CA SER A 40 -8.98 13.81 -18.69
C SER A 40 -10.31 13.27 -19.19
N PHE A 41 -10.31 12.19 -19.99
CA PHE A 41 -11.50 11.58 -20.60
C PHE A 41 -11.94 10.29 -19.90
N ALA A 42 -11.73 10.18 -18.57
CA ALA A 42 -12.29 9.05 -17.83
C ALA A 42 -13.81 9.02 -18.04
N THR A 43 -14.31 7.90 -18.53
CA THR A 43 -15.75 7.65 -18.67
C THR A 43 -16.42 7.64 -17.30
N ASP A 44 -17.73 7.81 -17.24
CA ASP A 44 -18.47 7.70 -15.97
C ASP A 44 -18.29 6.32 -15.34
N ASP A 45 -18.13 5.28 -16.17
CA ASP A 45 -17.84 3.92 -15.71
C ASP A 45 -16.45 3.78 -15.08
N GLU A 46 -15.43 4.40 -15.66
CA GLU A 46 -14.08 4.42 -15.08
C GLU A 46 -14.03 5.21 -13.78
N ARG A 47 -14.70 6.37 -13.74
CA ARG A 47 -14.85 7.15 -12.50
C ARG A 47 -15.50 6.35 -11.39
N ASN A 48 -16.62 5.71 -11.70
CA ASN A 48 -17.34 4.86 -10.74
C ASN A 48 -16.44 3.71 -10.25
N THR A 49 -15.70 3.04 -11.17
CA THR A 49 -14.80 1.95 -10.82
C THR A 49 -13.67 2.41 -9.91
N THR A 50 -13.01 3.52 -10.26
CA THR A 50 -11.90 4.06 -9.46
C THR A 50 -12.37 4.57 -8.10
N GLU A 51 -13.56 5.14 -8.02
CA GLU A 51 -14.15 5.60 -6.77
C GLU A 51 -14.48 4.43 -5.84
N ILE A 52 -15.11 3.37 -6.35
CA ILE A 52 -15.40 2.15 -5.58
C ILE A 52 -14.09 1.52 -5.09
N PHE A 53 -13.10 1.38 -5.98
CA PHE A 53 -11.79 0.82 -5.62
C PHE A 53 -11.10 1.63 -4.52
N SER A 54 -11.05 2.95 -4.67
CA SER A 54 -10.43 3.85 -3.69
C SER A 54 -11.09 3.77 -2.31
N LYS A 55 -12.42 3.61 -2.26
CA LYS A 55 -13.16 3.49 -1.00
C LYS A 55 -13.06 2.11 -0.36
N ALA A 56 -12.97 1.06 -1.18
CA ALA A 56 -13.01 -0.32 -0.70
C ALA A 56 -11.62 -0.89 -0.38
N SER A 57 -10.56 -0.48 -1.13
CA SER A 57 -9.20 -1.00 -0.96
C SER A 57 -8.64 -0.93 0.46
N PRO A 58 -8.88 0.14 1.24
CA PRO A 58 -8.37 0.21 2.62
C PRO A 58 -8.97 -0.85 3.55
N ALA A 59 -10.13 -1.40 3.19
CA ALA A 59 -10.76 -2.47 3.94
C ALA A 59 -10.29 -3.87 3.52
N VAL A 60 -9.56 -3.99 2.41
CA VAL A 60 -9.03 -5.27 1.92
C VAL A 60 -7.67 -5.53 2.55
N VAL A 61 -7.47 -6.75 3.03
CA VAL A 61 -6.26 -7.16 3.75
C VAL A 61 -5.66 -8.41 3.13
N SER A 62 -4.35 -8.58 3.30
CA SER A 62 -3.67 -9.83 3.00
C SER A 62 -3.68 -10.73 4.22
N VAL A 63 -3.97 -12.01 4.02
CA VAL A 63 -3.95 -13.02 5.08
C VAL A 63 -2.90 -14.07 4.71
N THR A 64 -1.90 -14.25 5.56
CA THR A 64 -0.88 -15.28 5.40
C THR A 64 -0.99 -16.30 6.52
N SER A 65 -0.81 -17.56 6.16
CA SER A 65 -0.81 -18.68 7.09
C SER A 65 0.51 -19.42 7.06
N SER A 66 0.97 -19.86 8.22
CA SER A 66 2.18 -20.67 8.37
C SER A 66 1.96 -21.84 9.30
N ALA A 67 2.78 -22.88 9.11
CA ALA A 67 2.86 -24.04 9.99
C ALA A 67 4.20 -24.05 10.72
N LEU A 68 4.16 -24.42 12.00
CA LEU A 68 5.34 -24.56 12.82
C LEU A 68 5.87 -25.99 12.73
N ARG A 69 7.05 -26.20 12.13
CA ARG A 69 7.72 -27.50 12.08
C ARG A 69 8.84 -27.54 13.09
N ARG A 70 8.70 -28.47 14.06
CA ARG A 70 9.77 -28.77 15.00
C ARG A 70 10.71 -29.78 14.38
N ASN A 71 12.00 -29.45 14.27
CA ASN A 71 13.01 -30.40 13.85
C ASN A 71 13.38 -31.29 15.05
N LEU A 72 13.19 -32.61 14.93
CA LEU A 72 13.46 -33.57 16.01
C LEU A 72 14.97 -33.68 16.37
N PHE A 73 15.84 -33.24 15.49
CA PHE A 73 17.30 -33.31 15.69
C PHE A 73 17.93 -31.97 16.10
N SER A 74 17.21 -30.88 15.96
CA SER A 74 17.59 -29.57 16.46
C SER A 74 16.38 -28.97 17.17
N LEU A 75 16.58 -28.40 18.36
CA LEU A 75 15.50 -27.76 19.12
C LEU A 75 14.89 -26.53 18.41
N ASN A 76 15.22 -26.33 17.13
CA ASN A 76 14.75 -25.22 16.34
C ASN A 76 13.35 -25.48 15.80
N VAL A 77 12.48 -24.49 15.97
CA VAL A 77 11.15 -24.43 15.32
C VAL A 77 11.29 -23.61 14.04
N ALA A 78 11.01 -24.21 12.91
CA ALA A 78 10.95 -23.52 11.62
C ALA A 78 9.50 -23.14 11.30
N GLU A 79 9.27 -21.89 10.95
CA GLU A 79 8.01 -21.42 10.41
C GLU A 79 8.00 -21.63 8.89
N ILE A 80 7.06 -22.42 8.38
CA ILE A 80 6.93 -22.74 6.96
C ILE A 80 5.67 -22.06 6.44
N PRO A 81 5.78 -21.17 5.44
CA PRO A 81 4.61 -20.61 4.78
C PRO A 81 3.72 -21.72 4.21
N LYS A 82 2.41 -21.59 4.43
CA LYS A 82 1.40 -22.58 4.03
C LYS A 82 0.49 -22.06 2.93
N GLY A 83 0.03 -20.83 3.08
CA GLY A 83 -0.89 -20.21 2.15
C GLY A 83 -0.95 -18.68 2.34
N ALA A 84 -1.47 -18.04 1.31
CA ALA A 84 -1.79 -16.63 1.34
C ALA A 84 -3.12 -16.42 0.60
N GLY A 85 -3.85 -15.40 1.00
CA GLY A 85 -5.11 -15.02 0.38
C GLY A 85 -5.54 -13.63 0.82
N SER A 86 -6.64 -13.17 0.27
CA SER A 86 -7.23 -11.89 0.65
C SER A 86 -8.31 -12.09 1.71
N GLY A 87 -8.55 -11.04 2.47
CA GLY A 87 -9.67 -10.91 3.38
C GLY A 87 -10.17 -9.48 3.40
N PHE A 88 -11.16 -9.20 4.22
CA PHE A 88 -11.62 -7.84 4.42
C PHE A 88 -12.01 -7.59 5.87
N ILE A 89 -11.92 -6.33 6.26
CA ILE A 89 -12.27 -5.86 7.59
C ILE A 89 -13.81 -5.88 7.72
N TRP A 90 -14.31 -6.70 8.66
CA TRP A 90 -15.73 -6.83 8.94
C TRP A 90 -16.20 -5.82 9.99
N SER A 91 -15.37 -5.54 10.99
CA SER A 91 -15.71 -4.62 12.07
C SER A 91 -14.50 -3.79 12.52
N ASP A 92 -14.78 -2.64 13.10
CA ASP A 92 -13.81 -1.78 13.78
C ASP A 92 -13.13 -2.44 14.98
N SER A 93 -13.75 -3.47 15.55
CA SER A 93 -13.19 -4.29 16.64
C SER A 93 -12.16 -5.32 16.18
N GLY A 94 -11.75 -5.32 14.89
CA GLY A 94 -10.71 -6.17 14.34
C GLY A 94 -11.17 -7.56 13.92
N LEU A 95 -12.44 -7.73 13.54
CA LEU A 95 -12.89 -8.93 12.86
C LEU A 95 -12.57 -8.85 11.36
N ILE A 96 -12.01 -9.94 10.84
CA ILE A 96 -11.62 -10.10 9.44
C ILE A 96 -12.34 -11.31 8.87
N VAL A 97 -12.89 -11.18 7.68
CA VAL A 97 -13.46 -12.31 6.92
C VAL A 97 -12.50 -12.69 5.81
N THR A 98 -12.24 -13.98 5.67
CA THR A 98 -11.38 -14.58 4.62
C THR A 98 -11.92 -15.95 4.23
N ASN A 99 -11.24 -16.64 3.31
CA ASN A 99 -11.58 -18.00 2.91
C ASN A 99 -11.06 -19.03 3.91
N PHE A 100 -11.82 -20.12 4.10
CA PHE A 100 -11.44 -21.23 4.98
C PHE A 100 -10.15 -21.91 4.51
N HIS A 101 -9.99 -22.15 3.20
CA HIS A 101 -8.79 -22.81 2.67
C HIS A 101 -7.49 -22.03 2.96
N VAL A 102 -7.55 -20.70 3.14
CA VAL A 102 -6.39 -19.87 3.49
C VAL A 102 -5.89 -20.18 4.90
N VAL A 103 -6.80 -20.47 5.82
CA VAL A 103 -6.49 -20.67 7.24
C VAL A 103 -6.42 -22.14 7.65
N ALA A 104 -6.84 -23.05 6.79
CA ALA A 104 -6.94 -24.47 7.10
C ALA A 104 -5.59 -25.07 7.51
N GLY A 105 -5.53 -25.61 8.74
CA GLY A 105 -4.33 -26.25 9.30
C GLY A 105 -3.15 -25.30 9.50
N ALA A 106 -3.38 -24.02 9.66
CA ALA A 106 -2.37 -23.04 10.05
C ALA A 106 -2.13 -23.09 11.57
N ASP A 107 -0.86 -23.00 11.96
CA ASP A 107 -0.47 -22.80 13.36
C ASP A 107 -0.37 -21.32 13.72
N LYS A 108 -0.12 -20.47 12.71
CA LYS A 108 -0.02 -19.03 12.87
C LYS A 108 -0.68 -18.32 11.69
N LEU A 109 -1.38 -17.24 12.00
CA LEU A 109 -2.03 -16.37 11.03
C LEU A 109 -1.54 -14.94 11.20
N THR A 110 -1.21 -14.31 10.10
CA THR A 110 -0.82 -12.90 10.04
C THR A 110 -1.73 -12.19 9.04
N VAL A 111 -2.26 -11.07 9.46
CA VAL A 111 -3.08 -10.17 8.64
C VAL A 111 -2.28 -8.91 8.39
N SER A 112 -2.00 -8.61 7.13
CA SER A 112 -1.33 -7.37 6.71
C SER A 112 -2.38 -6.38 6.25
N ILE A 113 -2.41 -5.21 6.89
CA ILE A 113 -3.33 -4.11 6.58
C ILE A 113 -2.52 -3.03 5.89
N GLN A 114 -3.03 -2.56 4.75
CA GLN A 114 -2.35 -1.54 3.97
C GLN A 114 -2.00 -0.31 4.83
N ASP A 115 -0.74 0.15 4.73
CA ASP A 115 -0.20 1.32 5.45
C ASP A 115 -0.24 1.24 6.99
N GLN A 116 -0.70 0.12 7.58
CA GLN A 116 -0.79 -0.07 9.04
C GLN A 116 0.10 -1.19 9.57
N GLY A 117 0.53 -2.13 8.71
CA GLY A 117 1.46 -3.20 9.06
C GLY A 117 0.81 -4.56 9.30
N ASP A 118 1.54 -5.44 10.00
CA ASP A 118 1.21 -6.84 10.19
C ASP A 118 0.69 -7.12 11.61
N TYR A 119 -0.41 -7.87 11.69
CA TYR A 119 -1.09 -8.21 12.93
C TYR A 119 -1.28 -9.71 13.07
N ALA A 120 -0.95 -10.25 14.24
CA ALA A 120 -1.30 -11.62 14.58
C ALA A 120 -2.81 -11.75 14.69
N ALA A 121 -3.35 -12.88 14.22
CA ALA A 121 -4.78 -13.14 14.23
C ALA A 121 -5.09 -14.57 14.66
N GLN A 122 -6.29 -14.76 15.19
CA GLN A 122 -6.82 -16.06 15.61
C GLN A 122 -8.14 -16.35 14.91
N VAL A 123 -8.38 -17.61 14.58
CA VAL A 123 -9.66 -18.05 14.03
C VAL A 123 -10.71 -18.02 15.12
N VAL A 124 -11.83 -17.32 14.88
CA VAL A 124 -12.98 -17.27 15.80
C VAL A 124 -14.22 -17.96 15.26
N GLY A 125 -14.25 -18.27 13.96
CA GLY A 125 -15.33 -19.02 13.32
C GLY A 125 -14.93 -19.55 11.96
N ILE A 126 -15.49 -20.69 11.57
CA ILE A 126 -15.29 -21.30 10.25
C ILE A 126 -16.59 -21.88 9.71
N ALA A 127 -16.75 -21.83 8.41
CA ALA A 127 -17.79 -22.50 7.64
C ALA A 127 -17.17 -23.16 6.41
N PRO A 128 -16.57 -24.37 6.57
CA PRO A 128 -15.81 -25.02 5.50
C PRO A 128 -16.63 -25.30 4.24
N GLU A 129 -17.92 -25.61 4.40
CA GLU A 129 -18.86 -25.88 3.30
C GLU A 129 -19.14 -24.63 2.43
N ARG A 130 -18.83 -23.46 2.95
CA ARG A 130 -18.96 -22.15 2.25
C ARG A 130 -17.61 -21.52 1.96
N ASP A 131 -16.53 -22.22 2.30
CA ASP A 131 -15.16 -21.71 2.23
C ASP A 131 -14.99 -20.35 2.93
N LEU A 132 -15.58 -20.18 4.13
CA LEU A 132 -15.49 -18.96 4.92
C LEU A 132 -14.80 -19.19 6.26
N ALA A 133 -14.01 -18.20 6.67
CA ALA A 133 -13.42 -18.10 8.00
C ALA A 133 -13.51 -16.67 8.53
N VAL A 134 -13.67 -16.55 9.84
CA VAL A 134 -13.61 -15.27 10.55
C VAL A 134 -12.42 -15.30 11.47
N LEU A 135 -11.59 -14.27 11.36
CA LEU A 135 -10.43 -14.06 12.20
C LEU A 135 -10.67 -12.87 13.13
N ARG A 136 -9.96 -12.87 14.24
CA ARG A 136 -9.87 -11.72 15.15
C ARG A 136 -8.41 -11.31 15.27
N LEU A 137 -8.13 -10.05 15.06
CA LEU A 137 -6.81 -9.47 15.34
C LEU A 137 -6.56 -9.49 16.86
N GLU A 138 -5.36 -9.91 17.29
CA GLU A 138 -5.03 -9.94 18.72
C GLU A 138 -4.91 -8.53 19.31
N LYS A 139 -4.39 -7.60 18.52
CA LYS A 139 -4.22 -6.18 18.88
C LYS A 139 -4.64 -5.34 17.68
N PRO A 140 -5.94 -5.10 17.49
CA PRO A 140 -6.41 -4.31 16.37
C PRO A 140 -5.91 -2.87 16.48
N PRO A 141 -5.47 -2.25 15.38
CA PRO A 141 -5.14 -0.83 15.37
C PRO A 141 -6.40 0.02 15.48
N GLU A 142 -6.23 1.27 15.86
CA GLU A 142 -7.30 2.25 15.83
C GLU A 142 -7.61 2.67 14.38
N GLY A 143 -8.85 3.07 14.13
CA GLY A 143 -9.26 3.61 12.84
C GLY A 143 -9.48 2.58 11.74
N LEU A 144 -9.68 1.31 12.07
CA LEU A 144 -10.11 0.30 11.11
C LEU A 144 -11.40 0.72 10.41
N GLN A 145 -11.42 0.59 9.09
CA GLN A 145 -12.58 0.92 8.28
C GLN A 145 -13.22 -0.38 7.75
N PRO A 146 -14.36 -0.80 8.30
CA PRO A 146 -15.07 -1.97 7.79
C PRO A 146 -15.59 -1.76 6.37
N LEU A 147 -15.57 -2.84 5.58
CA LEU A 147 -16.18 -2.82 4.26
C LEU A 147 -17.72 -2.74 4.38
N PRO A 148 -18.39 -1.80 3.70
CA PRO A 148 -19.85 -1.74 3.65
C PRO A 148 -20.44 -3.02 3.07
N LEU A 149 -21.48 -3.54 3.72
CA LEU A 149 -22.18 -4.74 3.28
C LEU A 149 -23.37 -4.35 2.41
N GLY A 150 -23.55 -5.08 1.30
CA GLY A 150 -24.71 -4.96 0.43
C GLY A 150 -25.73 -6.07 0.68
N ASP A 151 -26.90 -5.93 0.08
CA ASP A 151 -27.95 -6.97 0.04
C ASP A 151 -27.88 -7.69 -1.31
N SER A 152 -27.57 -9.00 -1.27
CA SER A 152 -27.50 -9.82 -2.48
C SER A 152 -28.87 -10.21 -3.05
N SER A 153 -29.97 -10.04 -2.30
CA SER A 153 -31.33 -10.33 -2.78
C SER A 153 -31.79 -9.41 -3.90
N GLU A 154 -31.17 -8.21 -4.01
CA GLU A 154 -31.49 -7.22 -5.03
C GLU A 154 -30.59 -7.28 -6.28
N LEU A 155 -29.74 -8.31 -6.39
CA LEU A 155 -28.85 -8.47 -7.53
C LEU A 155 -29.64 -8.92 -8.78
N SER A 156 -29.38 -8.24 -9.90
CA SER A 156 -29.92 -8.60 -11.21
C SER A 156 -28.80 -9.10 -12.12
N VAL A 157 -29.14 -10.01 -13.04
CA VAL A 157 -28.21 -10.49 -14.06
C VAL A 157 -27.78 -9.31 -14.95
N GLY A 158 -26.49 -9.24 -15.24
CA GLY A 158 -25.90 -8.16 -16.05
C GLY A 158 -25.36 -6.99 -15.22
N ARG A 159 -25.46 -7.01 -13.89
CA ARG A 159 -24.81 -6.02 -13.04
C ARG A 159 -23.29 -6.16 -13.09
N LYS A 160 -22.58 -5.04 -13.06
CA LYS A 160 -21.13 -4.98 -12.96
C LYS A 160 -20.69 -5.48 -11.59
N VAL A 161 -19.66 -6.32 -11.59
CA VAL A 161 -19.02 -6.87 -10.39
C VAL A 161 -17.55 -6.49 -10.41
N LEU A 162 -17.02 -6.08 -9.27
CA LEU A 162 -15.61 -5.80 -9.06
C LEU A 162 -15.05 -6.79 -8.03
N ALA A 163 -13.91 -7.38 -8.32
CA ALA A 163 -13.15 -8.17 -7.37
C ALA A 163 -11.91 -7.38 -6.95
N ILE A 164 -11.71 -7.23 -5.65
CA ILE A 164 -10.55 -6.56 -5.07
C ILE A 164 -9.80 -7.58 -4.23
N GLY A 165 -8.54 -7.78 -4.54
CA GLY A 165 -7.64 -8.66 -3.80
C GLY A 165 -6.33 -7.94 -3.49
N ASN A 166 -5.60 -8.49 -2.52
CA ASN A 166 -4.28 -8.00 -2.10
C ASN A 166 -3.21 -9.03 -2.51
#